data_df9330b269e9a0f39e1f5fd1acf46280
#
_entry.id   df9330b269e9a0f39e1f5fd1acf46280
#
_cell.length_a   1.000
_cell.length_b   1.000
_cell.length_c   1.000
_cell.angle_alpha   90.00
_cell.angle_beta   90.00
_cell.angle_gamma   90.00
#
_symmetry.space_group_name_H-M   'P 1'
#
loop_
_entity.id
_entity.type
_entity.pdbx_description
1 polymer ?
#
loop_
_entity_poly.entity_id
_entity_poly.type
_entity_poly.pdbx_seq_one_letter_code
_entity_poly.pdbx_strand_id
1 'polypeptide(L)'
;MKSSNTLRWGIVLTVILAAGAAYWFWHDRAEETTAGAAGASQQGAKAPAGARHGRFGATLAPVQAATATSESVPRYLTGLGTIAAANTVTVRSRVDGQLLSIHFQEGQQVKAGDLLAQIDPSQFKVALAQAQGQLAKDNATLANARRDLARYQQLVKTNLISRQELDTQQSLVVESAGTVKADQAAVASAQLQLDWTRITAPIDGRVGLKQVDIGNQISSGDTTGIVVLTQTHPIDLVF
;
A
#
# COMPACT_ATOMS: atom_id res chain seq x y z
N MET A 1 -17.72 -46.60 -1.67
CA MET A 1 -16.31 -46.57 -1.27
C MET A 1 -16.02 -45.18 -0.64
N LYS A 2 -16.28 -45.04 0.63
CA LYS A 2 -16.10 -43.79 1.38
C LYS A 2 -15.62 -44.15 2.81
N SER A 3 -14.33 -44.41 3.04
CA SER A 3 -13.83 -44.65 4.42
C SER A 3 -12.30 -44.59 4.57
N SER A 4 -11.58 -43.81 3.78
CA SER A 4 -10.11 -43.70 3.99
C SER A 4 -9.62 -42.30 4.50
N ASN A 5 -10.47 -41.29 4.52
CA ASN A 5 -10.05 -39.98 4.93
C ASN A 5 -10.17 -39.72 6.44
N THR A 6 -11.10 -40.38 7.14
CA THR A 6 -11.27 -40.20 8.59
C THR A 6 -10.12 -40.80 9.39
N LEU A 7 -9.52 -41.90 8.93
CA LEU A 7 -8.35 -42.51 9.59
C LEU A 7 -7.09 -41.64 9.47
N ARG A 8 -6.91 -40.96 8.34
CA ARG A 8 -5.77 -40.06 8.12
C ARG A 8 -5.83 -38.81 8.99
N TRP A 9 -7.01 -38.24 9.17
CA TRP A 9 -7.24 -37.07 10.04
C TRP A 9 -7.06 -37.42 11.53
N GLY A 10 -7.43 -38.63 11.94
CA GLY A 10 -7.21 -39.09 13.31
C GLY A 10 -5.72 -39.21 13.67
N ILE A 11 -4.90 -39.71 12.74
CA ILE A 11 -3.45 -39.84 12.96
C ILE A 11 -2.76 -38.48 13.05
N VAL A 12 -3.16 -37.50 12.19
CA VAL A 12 -2.61 -36.14 12.24
C VAL A 12 -2.93 -35.45 13.56
N LEU A 13 -4.15 -35.63 14.08
CA LEU A 13 -4.59 -35.00 15.34
C LEU A 13 -3.85 -35.58 16.56
N THR A 14 -3.57 -36.90 16.57
CA THR A 14 -2.79 -37.54 17.64
C THR A 14 -1.32 -37.14 17.62
N VAL A 15 -0.71 -36.93 16.43
CA VAL A 15 0.68 -36.46 16.32
C VAL A 15 0.82 -35.02 16.80
N ILE A 16 -0.17 -34.14 16.51
CA ILE A 16 -0.15 -32.74 16.97
C ILE A 16 -0.30 -32.68 18.50
N LEU A 17 -1.18 -33.49 19.11
CA LEU A 17 -1.34 -33.55 20.56
C LEU A 17 -0.07 -34.12 21.26
N ALA A 18 0.58 -35.12 20.69
CA ALA A 18 1.83 -35.67 21.22
C ALA A 18 2.98 -34.67 21.15
N ALA A 19 3.08 -33.90 20.04
CA ALA A 19 4.09 -32.85 19.88
C ALA A 19 3.87 -31.68 20.83
N GLY A 20 2.61 -31.28 21.08
CA GLY A 20 2.24 -30.26 22.04
C GLY A 20 2.56 -30.65 23.49
N ALA A 21 2.32 -31.90 23.88
CA ALA A 21 2.63 -32.43 25.21
C ALA A 21 4.17 -32.53 25.43
N ALA A 22 4.92 -32.93 24.43
CA ALA A 22 6.38 -32.98 24.48
C ALA A 22 6.99 -31.57 24.59
N TYR A 23 6.45 -30.60 23.86
CA TYR A 23 6.90 -29.21 23.94
C TYR A 23 6.60 -28.59 25.32
N TRP A 24 5.42 -28.86 25.90
CA TRP A 24 5.05 -28.36 27.23
C TRP A 24 5.93 -29.01 28.33
N PHE A 25 6.22 -30.33 28.24
CA PHE A 25 7.07 -31.03 29.19
C PHE A 25 8.56 -30.63 29.13
N TRP A 26 9.02 -30.12 27.98
CA TRP A 26 10.41 -29.67 27.83
C TRP A 26 10.55 -28.20 28.27
N HIS A 27 9.52 -27.40 28.18
CA HIS A 27 9.53 -25.98 28.58
C HIS A 27 9.46 -25.81 30.12
N ASP A 28 8.77 -26.71 30.80
CA ASP A 28 8.58 -26.64 32.28
C ASP A 28 9.81 -27.10 33.08
N ARG A 29 10.85 -27.66 32.41
CA ARG A 29 12.11 -28.12 33.06
C ARG A 29 13.24 -27.09 33.09
N ALA A 30 13.02 -25.87 32.57
CA ALA A 30 14.08 -24.88 32.42
C ALA A 30 14.21 -23.89 33.60
N GLU A 31 13.38 -23.98 34.65
CA GLU A 31 13.39 -23.01 35.75
C GLU A 31 13.77 -23.53 37.14
N GLU A 32 14.49 -24.64 37.24
CA GLU A 32 15.03 -25.04 38.54
C GLU A 32 16.51 -25.34 38.44
N THR A 33 17.39 -24.32 38.48
CA THR A 33 18.77 -24.45 39.05
C THR A 33 19.42 -23.07 39.14
N THR A 34 19.18 -22.33 40.22
CA THR A 34 20.18 -21.45 40.85
C THR A 34 19.66 -20.95 42.21
N ALA A 35 19.78 -21.75 43.24
CA ALA A 35 19.79 -21.25 44.60
C ALA A 35 20.60 -22.23 45.47
N GLY A 36 21.68 -21.77 45.98
CA GLY A 36 22.37 -22.53 47.05
C GLY A 36 23.89 -22.42 47.00
N ALA A 37 24.45 -21.53 47.75
CA ALA A 37 25.55 -21.85 48.66
C ALA A 37 26.16 -20.57 49.25
N ALA A 38 25.66 -20.15 50.39
CA ALA A 38 26.46 -19.36 51.34
C ALA A 38 26.72 -20.26 52.54
N GLY A 39 27.89 -20.87 52.57
CA GLY A 39 28.39 -21.68 53.69
C GLY A 39 29.23 -20.81 54.60
N ALA A 40 28.74 -20.65 55.81
CA ALA A 40 29.48 -20.10 56.90
C ALA A 40 30.47 -21.14 57.43
N SER A 41 31.69 -20.74 57.68
CA SER A 41 32.61 -21.47 58.54
C SER A 41 33.05 -20.56 59.65
N GLN A 42 32.42 -20.76 60.81
CA GLN A 42 33.02 -20.38 62.13
C GLN A 42 34.12 -21.34 62.50
N GLN A 43 35.23 -20.82 62.83
CA GLN A 43 36.22 -21.57 63.71
C GLN A 43 36.79 -20.62 64.73
N GLY A 44 36.41 -20.86 65.98
CA GLY A 44 36.87 -20.17 67.15
C GLY A 44 38.28 -20.58 67.52
N ALA A 45 39.03 -19.64 68.06
CA ALA A 45 40.22 -19.92 68.81
C ALA A 45 40.30 -18.97 70.02
N LYS A 46 40.52 -19.61 71.14
CA LYS A 46 40.64 -19.14 72.51
C LYS A 46 41.59 -17.96 72.72
N ALA A 47 41.17 -17.08 73.62
CA ALA A 47 42.02 -16.08 74.29
C ALA A 47 43.04 -16.70 75.30
N PRO A 48 44.10 -15.94 75.53
CA PRO A 48 44.49 -15.77 76.94
C PRO A 48 44.55 -14.29 77.35
N ALA A 49 44.13 -14.10 78.61
CA ALA A 49 44.15 -12.85 79.29
C ALA A 49 45.56 -12.36 79.60
N GLY A 50 45.78 -11.06 79.45
CA GLY A 50 47.02 -10.43 79.92
C GLY A 50 46.86 -8.91 79.89
N ALA A 51 46.56 -8.35 81.06
CA ALA A 51 46.42 -6.91 81.24
C ALA A 51 47.74 -6.17 80.95
N ARG A 52 47.57 -4.95 80.38
CA ARG A 52 48.26 -3.76 80.94
C ARG A 52 47.82 -2.49 80.20
N HIS A 53 47.54 -1.51 81.01
CA HIS A 53 47.28 -0.13 80.72
C HIS A 53 48.27 0.50 79.74
N GLY A 54 47.80 1.25 78.74
CA GLY A 54 48.64 2.07 77.91
C GLY A 54 47.87 2.95 76.98
N ARG A 55 47.70 4.22 77.39
CA ARG A 55 47.51 5.43 76.56
C ARG A 55 46.56 5.34 75.38
N PHE A 56 45.45 6.02 75.52
CA PHE A 56 44.63 6.48 74.42
C PHE A 56 45.44 7.39 73.47
N GLY A 57 46.09 6.79 72.51
CA GLY A 57 46.43 7.48 71.24
C GLY A 57 45.27 7.26 70.28
N ALA A 58 44.53 8.26 70.05
CA ALA A 58 43.53 8.21 68.94
C ALA A 58 44.30 7.95 67.66
N THR A 59 44.31 6.70 67.22
CA THR A 59 44.80 6.35 65.91
C THR A 59 43.81 6.93 64.94
N LEU A 60 44.14 8.07 64.32
CA LEU A 60 43.38 8.62 63.19
C LEU A 60 43.34 7.56 62.09
N ALA A 61 42.15 7.00 61.89
CA ALA A 61 41.95 6.08 60.73
C ALA A 61 42.14 6.88 59.49
N PRO A 62 42.96 6.42 58.53
CA PRO A 62 43.05 7.08 57.22
C PRO A 62 41.69 6.99 56.51
N VAL A 63 41.10 8.14 56.23
CA VAL A 63 39.86 8.24 55.47
C VAL A 63 40.18 8.78 54.09
N GLN A 64 39.58 8.20 53.09
CA GLN A 64 39.66 8.69 51.73
C GLN A 64 38.41 9.55 51.46
N ALA A 65 38.62 10.82 51.22
CA ALA A 65 37.53 11.73 50.86
C ALA A 65 37.42 11.82 49.31
N ALA A 66 36.23 11.65 48.79
CA ALA A 66 35.92 11.92 47.41
C ALA A 66 34.94 13.07 47.30
N THR A 67 35.17 13.96 46.37
CA THR A 67 34.25 15.06 46.08
C THR A 67 33.01 14.52 45.35
N ALA A 68 31.82 14.80 45.91
CA ALA A 68 30.59 14.46 45.24
C ALA A 68 30.32 15.48 44.08
N THR A 69 30.21 14.97 42.88
CA THR A 69 29.82 15.76 41.72
C THR A 69 28.37 15.46 41.37
N SER A 70 27.61 16.52 41.02
CA SER A 70 26.25 16.33 40.49
C SER A 70 26.33 16.19 38.96
N GLU A 71 25.98 15.00 38.46
CA GLU A 71 25.98 14.71 37.04
C GLU A 71 24.58 14.22 36.62
N SER A 72 24.16 14.62 35.42
CA SER A 72 22.92 14.14 34.86
C SER A 72 23.11 12.74 34.31
N VAL A 73 22.50 11.75 34.95
CA VAL A 73 22.55 10.34 34.49
C VAL A 73 21.35 10.08 33.59
N PRO A 74 21.54 9.90 32.26
CA PRO A 74 20.45 9.57 31.37
C PRO A 74 19.90 8.17 31.72
N ARG A 75 18.59 8.10 31.93
CA ARG A 75 17.87 6.85 32.11
C ARG A 75 17.32 6.37 30.78
N TYR A 76 17.85 5.34 30.20
CA TYR A 76 17.37 4.72 28.99
C TYR A 76 16.28 3.69 29.30
N LEU A 77 15.16 3.80 28.58
CA LEU A 77 14.13 2.78 28.55
C LEU A 77 14.25 2.09 27.20
N THR A 78 14.48 0.80 27.19
CA THR A 78 14.52 -0.01 25.97
C THR A 78 13.17 -0.65 25.73
N GLY A 79 12.67 -0.54 24.52
CA GLY A 79 11.43 -1.18 24.07
C GLY A 79 11.66 -1.90 22.74
N LEU A 80 10.90 -2.95 22.50
CA LEU A 80 10.83 -3.60 21.18
C LEU A 80 9.82 -2.85 20.33
N GLY A 81 10.23 -2.46 19.12
CA GLY A 81 9.36 -1.84 18.12
C GLY A 81 9.54 -2.50 16.77
N THR A 82 8.49 -2.49 15.97
CA THR A 82 8.50 -2.96 14.58
C THR A 82 8.38 -1.76 13.65
N ILE A 83 9.28 -1.70 12.67
CA ILE A 83 9.23 -0.71 11.61
C ILE A 83 8.28 -1.21 10.52
N ALA A 84 7.26 -0.42 10.19
CA ALA A 84 6.31 -0.71 9.13
C ALA A 84 6.29 0.43 8.09
N ALA A 85 5.99 0.08 6.85
CA ALA A 85 5.78 1.08 5.82
C ALA A 85 4.48 1.86 6.10
N ALA A 86 4.51 3.18 5.97
CA ALA A 86 3.33 4.02 6.16
C ALA A 86 2.20 3.66 5.18
N ASN A 87 2.55 3.38 3.91
CA ASN A 87 1.60 2.92 2.90
C ASN A 87 2.23 1.83 2.02
N THR A 88 1.42 0.85 1.66
CA THR A 88 1.77 -0.18 0.68
C THR A 88 0.64 -0.28 -0.33
N VAL A 89 0.95 -0.06 -1.62
CA VAL A 89 -0.03 -0.04 -2.70
C VAL A 89 0.35 -1.05 -3.77
N THR A 90 -0.55 -1.97 -4.07
CA THR A 90 -0.42 -2.87 -5.22
C THR A 90 -0.92 -2.16 -6.47
N VAL A 91 -0.02 -1.90 -7.41
CA VAL A 91 -0.34 -1.28 -8.69
C VAL A 91 -0.94 -2.32 -9.62
N ARG A 92 -2.17 -2.05 -10.10
CA ARG A 92 -2.93 -2.94 -10.98
C ARG A 92 -3.32 -2.22 -12.26
N SER A 93 -3.57 -2.98 -13.31
CA SER A 93 -4.19 -2.45 -14.52
C SER A 93 -5.68 -2.17 -14.28
N ARG A 94 -6.19 -1.13 -14.95
CA ARG A 94 -7.64 -0.83 -15.03
C ARG A 94 -8.24 -1.26 -16.35
N VAL A 95 -7.40 -1.67 -17.31
CA VAL A 95 -7.81 -2.12 -18.66
C VAL A 95 -7.11 -3.43 -18.97
N ASP A 96 -7.74 -4.21 -19.83
CA ASP A 96 -7.21 -5.48 -20.29
C ASP A 96 -6.30 -5.26 -21.51
N GLY A 97 -5.21 -6.03 -21.61
CA GLY A 97 -4.33 -5.95 -22.76
C GLY A 97 -2.96 -6.56 -22.51
N GLN A 98 -2.14 -6.61 -23.54
CA GLN A 98 -0.79 -7.13 -23.47
C GLN A 98 0.16 -6.07 -22.88
N LEU A 99 1.04 -6.49 -21.99
CA LEU A 99 2.09 -5.63 -21.43
C LEU A 99 3.21 -5.43 -22.46
N LEU A 100 3.37 -4.21 -22.97
CA LEU A 100 4.38 -3.89 -23.97
C LEU A 100 5.74 -3.58 -23.36
N SER A 101 5.78 -2.82 -22.26
CA SER A 101 7.02 -2.38 -21.65
C SER A 101 6.88 -2.13 -20.16
N ILE A 102 8.00 -2.29 -19.45
CA ILE A 102 8.19 -1.97 -18.04
C ILE A 102 9.31 -0.93 -17.96
N HIS A 103 9.07 0.13 -17.20
CA HIS A 103 9.96 1.31 -17.10
C HIS A 103 10.55 1.50 -15.71
N PHE A 104 10.52 0.50 -14.86
CA PHE A 104 11.14 0.54 -13.54
C PHE A 104 12.12 -0.62 -13.35
N GLN A 105 13.01 -0.47 -12.38
CA GLN A 105 13.85 -1.54 -11.86
C GLN A 105 13.37 -1.92 -10.45
N GLU A 106 13.50 -3.20 -10.10
CA GLU A 106 13.18 -3.69 -8.77
C GLU A 106 14.03 -2.99 -7.70
N GLY A 107 13.39 -2.53 -6.64
CA GLY A 107 14.05 -1.76 -5.59
C GLY A 107 14.31 -0.28 -5.92
N GLN A 108 13.97 0.20 -7.12
CA GLN A 108 14.10 1.61 -7.51
C GLN A 108 13.16 2.50 -6.71
N GLN A 109 13.58 3.72 -6.40
CA GLN A 109 12.70 4.75 -5.85
C GLN A 109 12.01 5.50 -7.00
N VAL A 110 10.68 5.65 -6.88
CA VAL A 110 9.83 6.32 -7.86
C VAL A 110 8.99 7.39 -7.18
N LYS A 111 8.58 8.38 -7.96
CA LYS A 111 7.67 9.46 -7.53
C LYS A 111 6.27 9.20 -8.07
N ALA A 112 5.28 9.76 -7.38
CA ALA A 112 3.90 9.76 -7.87
C ALA A 112 3.84 10.39 -9.28
N GLY A 113 3.18 9.67 -10.21
CA GLY A 113 3.10 10.06 -11.62
C GLY A 113 4.15 9.44 -12.54
N ASP A 114 5.22 8.85 -12.00
CA ASP A 114 6.24 8.17 -12.84
C ASP A 114 5.62 6.99 -13.60
N LEU A 115 5.98 6.85 -14.88
CA LEU A 115 5.50 5.75 -15.72
C LEU A 115 6.16 4.44 -15.28
N LEU A 116 5.35 3.48 -14.87
CA LEU A 116 5.82 2.15 -14.45
C LEU A 116 5.72 1.13 -15.58
N ALA A 117 4.60 1.11 -16.28
CA ALA A 117 4.36 0.12 -17.33
C ALA A 117 3.42 0.67 -18.41
N GLN A 118 3.50 0.07 -19.60
CA GLN A 118 2.66 0.42 -20.74
C GLN A 118 1.98 -0.82 -21.28
N ILE A 119 0.65 -0.78 -21.33
CA ILE A 119 -0.19 -1.76 -22.02
C ILE A 119 -0.31 -1.35 -23.51
N ASP A 120 -0.58 -2.30 -24.39
CA ASP A 120 -0.78 -2.01 -25.81
C ASP A 120 -1.96 -1.04 -26.02
N PRO A 121 -1.69 0.19 -26.48
CA PRO A 121 -2.70 1.21 -26.65
C PRO A 121 -3.45 1.09 -28.00
N SER A 122 -3.11 0.15 -28.86
CA SER A 122 -3.55 0.12 -30.25
C SER A 122 -5.06 0.05 -30.38
N GLN A 123 -5.72 -0.87 -29.66
CA GLN A 123 -7.18 -0.99 -29.67
C GLN A 123 -7.88 0.25 -29.12
N PHE A 124 -7.32 0.88 -28.08
CA PHE A 124 -7.89 2.07 -27.45
C PHE A 124 -7.75 3.31 -28.35
N LYS A 125 -6.65 3.42 -29.10
CA LYS A 125 -6.46 4.48 -30.12
C LYS A 125 -7.49 4.36 -31.23
N VAL A 126 -7.79 3.14 -31.70
CA VAL A 126 -8.82 2.89 -32.71
C VAL A 126 -10.20 3.25 -32.18
N ALA A 127 -10.53 2.85 -30.95
CA ALA A 127 -11.80 3.19 -30.32
C ALA A 127 -11.98 4.72 -30.15
N LEU A 128 -10.91 5.42 -29.74
CA LEU A 128 -10.91 6.87 -29.63
C LEU A 128 -11.12 7.53 -31.01
N ALA A 129 -10.43 7.09 -32.05
CA ALA A 129 -10.57 7.61 -33.39
C ALA A 129 -12.00 7.40 -33.94
N GLN A 130 -12.62 6.25 -33.64
CA GLN A 130 -14.01 5.96 -34.01
C GLN A 130 -14.98 6.92 -33.30
N ALA A 131 -14.85 7.13 -31.99
CA ALA A 131 -15.67 8.07 -31.24
C ALA A 131 -15.52 9.51 -31.73
N GLN A 132 -14.28 9.92 -32.04
CA GLN A 132 -13.99 11.24 -32.62
C GLN A 132 -14.63 11.41 -34.02
N GLY A 133 -14.62 10.37 -34.84
CA GLY A 133 -15.27 10.36 -36.15
C GLY A 133 -16.78 10.53 -36.03
N GLN A 134 -17.43 9.85 -35.09
CA GLN A 134 -18.86 9.99 -34.83
C GLN A 134 -19.18 11.41 -34.33
N LEU A 135 -18.45 11.95 -33.39
CA LEU A 135 -18.59 13.31 -32.90
C LEU A 135 -18.46 14.34 -34.05
N ALA A 136 -17.50 14.15 -34.95
CA ALA A 136 -17.32 15.04 -36.10
C ALA A 136 -18.52 15.03 -37.04
N LYS A 137 -19.07 13.84 -37.31
CA LYS A 137 -20.31 13.67 -38.13
C LYS A 137 -21.49 14.40 -37.50
N ASP A 138 -21.74 14.20 -36.20
CA ASP A 138 -22.91 14.76 -35.54
C ASP A 138 -22.77 16.26 -35.26
N ASN A 139 -21.55 16.76 -35.09
CA ASN A 139 -21.27 18.19 -35.13
C ASN A 139 -21.64 18.82 -36.49
N ALA A 140 -21.36 18.14 -37.61
CA ALA A 140 -21.75 18.61 -38.93
C ALA A 140 -23.28 18.62 -39.08
N THR A 141 -23.97 17.60 -38.56
CA THR A 141 -25.44 17.54 -38.53
C THR A 141 -26.04 18.70 -37.72
N LEU A 142 -25.51 18.94 -36.50
CA LEU A 142 -25.94 20.07 -35.68
C LEU A 142 -25.68 21.42 -36.36
N ALA A 143 -24.54 21.58 -37.06
CA ALA A 143 -24.21 22.78 -37.78
C ALA A 143 -25.20 23.00 -38.95
N ASN A 144 -25.65 21.93 -39.63
CA ASN A 144 -26.69 22.00 -40.64
C ASN A 144 -28.05 22.42 -40.07
N ALA A 145 -28.47 21.72 -38.97
CA ALA A 145 -29.74 22.04 -38.30
C ALA A 145 -29.79 23.50 -37.82
N ARG A 146 -28.67 24.04 -37.30
CA ARG A 146 -28.56 25.45 -36.88
C ARG A 146 -28.68 26.42 -38.07
N ARG A 147 -28.07 26.09 -39.22
CA ARG A 147 -28.18 26.90 -40.44
C ARG A 147 -29.61 26.91 -40.97
N ASP A 148 -30.26 25.76 -40.93
CA ASP A 148 -31.64 25.63 -41.34
C ASP A 148 -32.58 26.40 -40.40
N LEU A 149 -32.40 26.27 -39.08
CA LEU A 149 -33.15 27.07 -38.10
C LEU A 149 -33.01 28.58 -38.37
N ALA A 150 -31.79 29.07 -38.63
CA ALA A 150 -31.59 30.49 -38.97
C ALA A 150 -32.35 30.91 -40.25
N ARG A 151 -32.39 30.03 -41.26
CA ARG A 151 -33.18 30.25 -42.48
C ARG A 151 -34.69 30.28 -42.19
N TYR A 152 -35.20 29.33 -41.41
CA TYR A 152 -36.59 29.25 -41.00
C TYR A 152 -37.00 30.49 -40.18
N GLN A 153 -36.16 30.96 -39.29
CA GLN A 153 -36.39 32.22 -38.54
C GLN A 153 -36.55 33.43 -39.44
N GLN A 154 -35.87 33.50 -40.59
CA GLN A 154 -36.05 34.57 -41.56
C GLN A 154 -37.38 34.41 -42.33
N LEU A 155 -37.71 33.16 -42.74
CA LEU A 155 -38.91 32.88 -43.52
C LEU A 155 -40.21 33.14 -42.73
N VAL A 156 -40.21 32.87 -41.42
CA VAL A 156 -41.36 33.19 -40.54
C VAL A 156 -41.62 34.69 -40.48
N LYS A 157 -40.59 35.53 -40.49
CA LYS A 157 -40.76 37.00 -40.49
C LYS A 157 -41.49 37.53 -41.75
N THR A 158 -41.39 36.77 -42.83
CA THR A 158 -42.04 37.08 -44.09
C THR A 158 -43.39 36.33 -44.33
N ASN A 159 -43.85 35.59 -43.26
CA ASN A 159 -45.06 34.74 -43.30
C ASN A 159 -45.03 33.65 -44.41
N LEU A 160 -43.84 33.18 -44.80
CA LEU A 160 -43.67 32.15 -45.82
C LEU A 160 -43.73 30.72 -45.26
N ILE A 161 -43.61 30.56 -43.96
CA ILE A 161 -43.72 29.25 -43.27
C ILE A 161 -44.57 29.37 -41.99
N SER A 162 -45.06 28.23 -41.51
CA SER A 162 -45.81 28.14 -40.25
C SER A 162 -44.93 28.23 -39.04
N ARG A 163 -45.50 28.68 -37.91
CA ARG A 163 -44.79 28.62 -36.60
C ARG A 163 -44.46 27.20 -36.17
N GLN A 164 -45.32 26.23 -36.49
CA GLN A 164 -45.12 24.83 -36.19
C GLN A 164 -43.84 24.28 -36.86
N GLU A 165 -43.56 24.68 -38.12
CA GLU A 165 -42.32 24.27 -38.81
C GLU A 165 -41.07 24.87 -38.14
N LEU A 166 -41.15 26.14 -37.69
CA LEU A 166 -40.06 26.75 -36.90
C LEU A 166 -39.81 25.99 -35.60
N ASP A 167 -40.87 25.66 -34.84
CA ASP A 167 -40.77 24.92 -33.56
C ASP A 167 -40.20 23.53 -33.77
N THR A 168 -40.58 22.85 -34.87
CA THR A 168 -40.01 21.55 -35.26
C THR A 168 -38.51 21.67 -35.52
N GLN A 169 -38.07 22.68 -36.27
CA GLN A 169 -36.67 22.90 -36.58
C GLN A 169 -35.86 23.29 -35.32
N GLN A 170 -36.47 24.03 -34.40
CA GLN A 170 -35.84 24.34 -33.11
C GLN A 170 -35.65 23.08 -32.26
N SER A 171 -36.66 22.20 -32.24
CA SER A 171 -36.57 20.89 -31.54
C SER A 171 -35.47 20.02 -32.12
N LEU A 172 -35.32 19.98 -33.47
CA LEU A 172 -34.26 19.26 -34.15
C LEU A 172 -32.85 19.75 -33.75
N VAL A 173 -32.68 21.07 -33.59
CA VAL A 173 -31.41 21.64 -33.10
C VAL A 173 -31.12 21.18 -31.67
N VAL A 174 -32.12 21.17 -30.79
CA VAL A 174 -31.98 20.71 -29.40
C VAL A 174 -31.63 19.23 -29.35
N GLU A 175 -32.31 18.39 -30.14
CA GLU A 175 -32.03 16.96 -30.28
C GLU A 175 -30.59 16.72 -30.77
N SER A 176 -30.20 17.36 -31.88
CA SER A 176 -28.84 17.24 -32.42
C SER A 176 -27.77 17.74 -31.44
N ALA A 177 -28.05 18.77 -30.64
CA ALA A 177 -27.15 19.25 -29.60
C ALA A 177 -27.03 18.23 -28.46
N GLY A 178 -28.12 17.53 -28.13
CA GLY A 178 -28.11 16.41 -27.17
C GLY A 178 -27.22 15.25 -27.64
N THR A 179 -27.36 14.88 -28.94
CA THR A 179 -26.51 13.82 -29.55
C THR A 179 -25.02 14.18 -29.49
N VAL A 180 -24.66 15.41 -29.91
CA VAL A 180 -23.26 15.89 -29.83
C VAL A 180 -22.73 15.83 -28.40
N LYS A 181 -23.54 16.15 -27.39
CA LYS A 181 -23.12 16.05 -25.97
C LYS A 181 -22.89 14.60 -25.55
N ALA A 182 -23.71 13.66 -26.02
CA ALA A 182 -23.50 12.23 -25.76
C ALA A 182 -22.23 11.73 -26.44
N ASP A 183 -21.94 12.13 -27.67
CA ASP A 183 -20.70 11.77 -28.37
C ASP A 183 -19.45 12.36 -27.71
N GLN A 184 -19.54 13.58 -27.19
CA GLN A 184 -18.44 14.17 -26.39
C GLN A 184 -18.13 13.31 -25.16
N ALA A 185 -19.15 12.78 -24.48
CA ALA A 185 -18.96 11.87 -23.37
C ALA A 185 -18.35 10.52 -23.82
N ALA A 186 -18.72 10.02 -24.99
CA ALA A 186 -18.13 8.81 -25.57
C ALA A 186 -16.64 9.02 -25.90
N VAL A 187 -16.27 10.15 -26.49
CA VAL A 187 -14.86 10.52 -26.73
C VAL A 187 -14.08 10.61 -25.41
N ALA A 188 -14.64 11.25 -24.39
CA ALA A 188 -14.00 11.36 -23.07
C ALA A 188 -13.79 9.98 -22.43
N SER A 189 -14.76 9.07 -22.56
CA SER A 189 -14.64 7.68 -22.08
C SER A 189 -13.54 6.91 -22.79
N ALA A 190 -13.46 7.02 -24.13
CA ALA A 190 -12.43 6.35 -24.92
C ALA A 190 -11.03 6.93 -24.62
N GLN A 191 -10.91 8.23 -24.40
CA GLN A 191 -9.67 8.89 -23.97
C GLN A 191 -9.21 8.38 -22.61
N LEU A 192 -10.11 8.29 -21.64
CA LEU A 192 -9.80 7.79 -20.30
C LEU A 192 -9.30 6.34 -20.33
N GLN A 193 -9.90 5.48 -21.17
CA GLN A 193 -9.43 4.11 -21.37
C GLN A 193 -8.02 4.07 -21.98
N LEU A 194 -7.73 4.95 -22.92
CA LEU A 194 -6.40 5.10 -23.51
C LEU A 194 -5.38 5.58 -22.45
N ASP A 195 -5.75 6.52 -21.60
CA ASP A 195 -4.89 7.01 -20.54
C ASP A 195 -4.56 5.91 -19.52
N TRP A 196 -5.52 5.02 -19.22
CA TRP A 196 -5.31 3.86 -18.33
C TRP A 196 -4.36 2.80 -18.90
N THR A 197 -4.04 2.83 -20.20
CA THR A 197 -2.97 1.97 -20.74
C THR A 197 -1.59 2.37 -20.24
N ARG A 198 -1.43 3.59 -19.75
CA ARG A 198 -0.20 4.09 -19.13
C ARG A 198 -0.32 3.95 -17.62
N ILE A 199 0.37 2.98 -17.07
CA ILE A 199 0.32 2.66 -15.66
C ILE A 199 1.36 3.49 -14.93
N THR A 200 0.92 4.41 -14.08
CA THR A 200 1.78 5.33 -13.33
C THR A 200 1.77 5.00 -11.84
N ALA A 201 2.80 5.44 -11.12
CA ALA A 201 2.90 5.30 -9.68
C ALA A 201 1.84 6.18 -8.98
N PRO A 202 0.98 5.63 -8.11
CA PRO A 202 -0.01 6.41 -7.37
C PRO A 202 0.56 7.15 -6.16
N ILE A 203 1.71 6.70 -5.63
CA ILE A 203 2.40 7.26 -4.47
C ILE A 203 3.90 7.30 -4.71
N ASP A 204 4.59 8.15 -3.94
CA ASP A 204 6.05 8.10 -3.83
C ASP A 204 6.45 6.85 -3.02
N GLY A 205 7.49 6.15 -3.45
CA GLY A 205 7.94 4.98 -2.71
C GLY A 205 8.97 4.14 -3.44
N ARG A 206 9.27 3.00 -2.86
CA ARG A 206 10.17 2.00 -3.42
C ARG A 206 9.39 0.91 -4.14
N VAL A 207 9.82 0.61 -5.35
CA VAL A 207 9.26 -0.47 -6.18
C VAL A 207 9.68 -1.83 -5.63
N GLY A 208 8.74 -2.73 -5.42
CA GLY A 208 8.99 -4.11 -5.03
C GLY A 208 9.40 -4.99 -6.21
N LEU A 209 9.24 -6.31 -6.02
CA LEU A 209 9.48 -7.28 -7.10
C LEU A 209 8.37 -7.18 -8.16
N LYS A 210 8.76 -7.30 -9.43
CA LYS A 210 7.78 -7.37 -10.52
C LYS A 210 7.04 -8.71 -10.45
N GLN A 211 5.74 -8.66 -10.70
CA GLN A 211 4.89 -9.85 -10.63
C GLN A 211 4.45 -10.35 -12.01
N VAL A 212 4.75 -9.56 -13.05
CA VAL A 212 4.39 -9.87 -14.45
C VAL A 212 5.54 -9.53 -15.38
N ASP A 213 5.63 -10.25 -16.49
CA ASP A 213 6.66 -10.06 -17.52
C ASP A 213 6.09 -9.38 -18.76
N ILE A 214 7.00 -8.74 -19.53
CA ILE A 214 6.66 -8.13 -20.82
C ILE A 214 6.14 -9.25 -21.75
N GLY A 215 5.07 -8.95 -22.46
CA GLY A 215 4.39 -9.91 -23.34
C GLY A 215 3.23 -10.63 -22.69
N ASN A 216 3.10 -10.62 -21.36
CA ASN A 216 1.97 -11.22 -20.68
C ASN A 216 0.67 -10.45 -20.96
N GLN A 217 -0.44 -11.20 -21.03
CA GLN A 217 -1.78 -10.62 -21.03
C GLN A 217 -2.16 -10.26 -19.60
N ILE A 218 -2.57 -9.00 -19.38
CA ILE A 218 -3.03 -8.50 -18.09
C ILE A 218 -4.52 -8.28 -18.17
N SER A 219 -5.22 -8.62 -17.10
CA SER A 219 -6.64 -8.33 -16.94
C SER A 219 -6.89 -7.35 -15.81
N SER A 220 -7.89 -6.49 -15.97
CA SER A 220 -8.37 -5.56 -14.92
C SER A 220 -8.92 -6.30 -13.69
N GLY A 221 -9.31 -7.58 -13.85
CA GLY A 221 -9.77 -8.46 -12.78
C GLY A 221 -8.65 -9.19 -12.02
N ASP A 222 -7.39 -9.09 -12.45
CA ASP A 222 -6.29 -9.80 -11.82
C ASP A 222 -6.01 -9.29 -10.41
N THR A 223 -5.91 -10.22 -9.46
CA THR A 223 -5.63 -9.90 -8.05
C THR A 223 -4.15 -9.68 -7.78
N THR A 224 -3.27 -10.26 -8.60
CA THR A 224 -1.82 -10.27 -8.39
C THR A 224 -1.19 -8.88 -8.55
N GLY A 225 -1.69 -8.05 -9.48
CA GLY A 225 -1.10 -6.75 -9.78
C GLY A 225 0.20 -6.84 -10.61
N ILE A 226 0.77 -5.70 -10.93
CA ILE A 226 2.00 -5.58 -11.73
C ILE A 226 3.21 -5.47 -10.81
N VAL A 227 3.09 -4.63 -9.78
CA VAL A 227 4.15 -4.38 -8.80
C VAL A 227 3.55 -3.81 -7.52
N VAL A 228 4.25 -3.98 -6.40
CA VAL A 228 3.90 -3.39 -5.12
C VAL A 228 4.80 -2.18 -4.87
N LEU A 229 4.21 -1.04 -4.54
CA LEU A 229 4.92 0.15 -4.10
C LEU A 229 4.85 0.28 -2.59
N THR A 230 5.99 0.49 -1.95
CA THR A 230 6.11 0.63 -0.50
C THR A 230 6.66 2.01 -0.17
N GLN A 231 5.90 2.79 0.59
CA GLN A 231 6.34 4.10 1.06
C GLN A 231 7.30 3.93 2.23
N THR A 232 8.55 4.37 2.04
CA THR A 232 9.60 4.28 3.06
C THR A 232 9.86 5.60 3.79
N HIS A 233 9.27 6.70 3.31
CA HIS A 233 9.32 8.04 3.91
C HIS A 233 7.96 8.72 3.81
N PRO A 234 7.28 9.04 4.94
CA PRO A 234 7.63 8.65 6.31
C PRO A 234 7.57 7.13 6.53
N ILE A 235 8.12 6.67 7.66
CA ILE A 235 8.06 5.29 8.10
C ILE A 235 7.41 5.23 9.48
N ASP A 236 6.61 4.23 9.75
CA ASP A 236 5.92 4.07 11.02
C ASP A 236 6.71 3.14 11.94
N LEU A 237 6.83 3.54 13.20
CA LEU A 237 7.39 2.71 14.27
C LEU A 237 6.25 2.34 15.22
N VAL A 238 5.96 1.06 15.31
CA VAL A 238 4.95 0.50 16.21
C VAL A 238 5.65 -0.17 17.39
N PHE A 239 5.36 0.26 18.64
CA PHE A 239 5.96 -0.22 19.88
C PHE A 239 4.91 -0.34 21.00
#